data_13920b7a2e6be64cb34242fa8e0dc94c
#
_entry.id   13920b7a2e6be64cb34242fa8e0dc94c
#
_cell.length_a   1.000
_cell.length_b   1.000
_cell.length_c   1.000
_cell.angle_alpha   90.00
_cell.angle_beta   90.00
_cell.angle_gamma   90.00
#
_symmetry.space_group_name_H-M   'P 1'
#
loop_
_entity.id
_entity.type
_entity.pdbx_description
1 polymer ?
#
loop_
_entity_poly.entity_id
_entity_poly.type
_entity_poly.pdbx_seq_one_letter_code
_entity_poly.pdbx_strand_id
1 'polypeptide(L)'
;QFGGHSMAIGITIEKDNFKKFKQEFEEYAEKSNISSIVPVIKIDEKVQLHDISIKDIKDLELLEPFGEGNKMPLFQISNLKITSIRTLSEGKHLKAMLQDENKYIDTIGFNLGNISSEYAIGSKVDVVGNLEINSYKGMENIQINLKDMRHSIS
;
A
#
# COMPACT_ATOMS: atom_id res chain seq x y z
N GLN A 1 -4.97 -22.99 -25.06
CA GLN A 1 -6.27 -22.55 -24.54
C GLN A 1 -6.06 -21.31 -23.68
N PHE A 2 -6.94 -20.33 -23.79
CA PHE A 2 -6.86 -19.11 -22.98
C PHE A 2 -8.26 -18.67 -22.55
N GLY A 3 -8.33 -17.89 -21.48
CA GLY A 3 -9.54 -17.26 -21.00
C GLY A 3 -9.17 -16.20 -19.94
N GLY A 4 -10.01 -15.21 -19.74
CA GLY A 4 -9.73 -14.17 -18.75
C GLY A 4 -10.75 -13.04 -18.76
N HIS A 5 -10.50 -12.11 -17.84
CA HIS A 5 -11.19 -10.85 -17.70
C HIS A 5 -10.17 -9.69 -17.76
N SER A 6 -10.64 -8.45 -17.71
CA SER A 6 -9.76 -7.27 -17.75
C SER A 6 -8.65 -7.26 -16.68
N MET A 7 -8.83 -7.98 -15.57
CA MET A 7 -7.91 -7.98 -14.42
C MET A 7 -7.11 -9.28 -14.27
N ALA A 8 -7.45 -10.34 -14.99
CA ALA A 8 -6.75 -11.63 -14.89
C ALA A 8 -6.93 -12.47 -16.14
N ILE A 9 -5.86 -13.13 -16.57
CA ILE A 9 -5.87 -14.05 -17.71
C ILE A 9 -5.30 -15.40 -17.29
N GLY A 10 -5.94 -16.48 -17.73
CA GLY A 10 -5.45 -17.83 -17.59
C GLY A 10 -5.04 -18.39 -18.95
N ILE A 11 -3.83 -18.95 -19.05
CA ILE A 11 -3.29 -19.52 -20.28
C ILE A 11 -2.79 -20.93 -20.02
N THR A 12 -3.18 -21.88 -20.86
CA THR A 12 -2.58 -23.20 -20.93
C THR A 12 -1.72 -23.28 -22.19
N ILE A 13 -0.43 -23.54 -21.99
CA ILE A 13 0.56 -23.57 -23.06
C ILE A 13 1.44 -24.83 -22.91
N GLU A 14 1.87 -25.40 -24.03
CA GLU A 14 2.85 -26.48 -24.04
C GLU A 14 4.22 -25.94 -23.59
N LYS A 15 4.94 -26.75 -22.81
CA LYS A 15 6.23 -26.38 -22.20
C LYS A 15 7.23 -25.83 -23.22
N ASP A 16 7.30 -26.44 -24.40
CA ASP A 16 8.25 -26.06 -25.46
C ASP A 16 7.91 -24.71 -26.09
N ASN A 17 6.65 -24.30 -26.06
CA ASN A 17 6.17 -23.02 -26.56
C ASN A 17 6.30 -21.87 -25.56
N PHE A 18 6.64 -22.15 -24.29
CA PHE A 18 6.67 -21.13 -23.25
C PHE A 18 7.68 -20.01 -23.52
N LYS A 19 8.88 -20.35 -24.00
CA LYS A 19 9.92 -19.36 -24.31
C LYS A 19 9.49 -18.41 -25.42
N LYS A 20 8.93 -18.98 -26.48
CA LYS A 20 8.42 -18.21 -27.62
C LYS A 20 7.27 -17.29 -27.20
N PHE A 21 6.31 -17.84 -26.46
CA PHE A 21 5.21 -17.06 -25.91
C PHE A 21 5.69 -15.89 -25.04
N LYS A 22 6.65 -16.13 -24.13
CA LYS A 22 7.20 -15.08 -23.28
C LYS A 22 7.81 -13.95 -24.10
N GLN A 23 8.63 -14.29 -25.09
CA GLN A 23 9.28 -13.29 -25.96
C GLN A 23 8.24 -12.48 -26.75
N GLU A 24 7.29 -13.14 -27.41
CA GLU A 24 6.24 -12.46 -28.18
C GLU A 24 5.35 -11.58 -27.30
N PHE A 25 5.09 -12.00 -26.07
CA PHE A 25 4.30 -11.23 -25.12
C PHE A 25 5.05 -9.96 -24.63
N GLU A 26 6.35 -10.09 -24.34
CA GLU A 26 7.21 -8.96 -23.98
C GLU A 26 7.31 -7.94 -25.13
N GLU A 27 7.56 -8.40 -26.35
CA GLU A 27 7.58 -7.55 -27.55
C GLU A 27 6.23 -6.84 -27.79
N TYR A 28 5.12 -7.54 -27.58
CA TYR A 28 3.79 -6.93 -27.69
C TYR A 28 3.57 -5.87 -26.63
N ALA A 29 3.97 -6.13 -25.38
CA ALA A 29 3.86 -5.17 -24.29
C ALA A 29 4.66 -3.88 -24.57
N GLU A 30 5.89 -4.01 -25.09
CA GLU A 30 6.73 -2.88 -25.49
C GLU A 30 6.08 -2.05 -26.62
N LYS A 31 5.60 -2.72 -27.68
CA LYS A 31 4.92 -2.06 -28.79
C LYS A 31 3.61 -1.37 -28.39
N SER A 32 2.97 -1.88 -27.35
CA SER A 32 1.71 -1.32 -26.82
C SER A 32 1.92 -0.17 -25.85
N ASN A 33 3.16 0.30 -25.62
CA ASN A 33 3.52 1.36 -24.67
C ASN A 33 3.03 1.12 -23.25
N ILE A 34 2.83 -0.15 -22.84
CA ILE A 34 2.37 -0.50 -21.48
C ILE A 34 3.40 -0.05 -20.44
N SER A 35 4.68 -0.05 -20.80
CA SER A 35 5.77 0.45 -19.94
C SER A 35 5.70 1.95 -19.64
N SER A 36 4.92 2.72 -20.41
CA SER A 36 4.70 4.15 -20.15
C SER A 36 3.54 4.44 -19.21
N ILE A 37 2.78 3.43 -18.79
CA ILE A 37 1.69 3.58 -17.85
C ILE A 37 2.28 3.76 -16.46
N VAL A 38 2.18 4.97 -15.91
CA VAL A 38 2.54 5.24 -14.52
C VAL A 38 1.38 4.79 -13.63
N PRO A 39 1.60 3.82 -12.74
CA PRO A 39 0.55 3.43 -11.80
C PRO A 39 0.12 4.63 -10.94
N VAL A 40 -1.17 4.86 -10.85
CA VAL A 40 -1.75 5.95 -10.06
C VAL A 40 -2.54 5.35 -8.90
N ILE A 41 -2.22 5.78 -7.68
CA ILE A 41 -3.04 5.47 -6.51
C ILE A 41 -4.05 6.60 -6.33
N LYS A 42 -5.33 6.24 -6.41
CA LYS A 42 -6.42 7.17 -6.18
C LYS A 42 -6.72 7.23 -4.69
N ILE A 43 -6.46 8.37 -4.07
CA ILE A 43 -6.79 8.61 -2.65
C ILE A 43 -8.19 9.17 -2.54
N ASP A 44 -8.90 8.82 -1.46
CA ASP A 44 -10.23 9.33 -1.18
C ASP A 44 -10.16 10.66 -0.41
N GLU A 45 -9.23 10.79 0.56
CA GLU A 45 -9.10 12.00 1.35
C GLU A 45 -7.66 12.20 1.85
N LYS A 46 -7.27 13.47 2.02
CA LYS A 46 -6.05 13.89 2.73
C LYS A 46 -6.42 14.31 4.14
N VAL A 47 -5.78 13.70 5.11
CA VAL A 47 -6.05 13.94 6.53
C VAL A 47 -4.78 14.27 7.29
N GLN A 48 -4.93 14.95 8.41
CA GLN A 48 -3.82 15.19 9.35
C GLN A 48 -3.88 14.15 10.47
N LEU A 49 -2.73 13.66 10.90
CA LEU A 49 -2.69 12.61 11.92
C LEU A 49 -3.36 13.04 13.23
N HIS A 50 -3.25 14.32 13.60
CA HIS A 50 -3.84 14.84 14.85
C HIS A 50 -5.36 14.91 14.81
N ASP A 51 -5.98 14.98 13.64
CA ASP A 51 -7.46 15.04 13.49
C ASP A 51 -8.12 13.66 13.59
N ILE A 52 -7.35 12.57 13.42
CA ILE A 52 -7.91 11.21 13.37
C ILE A 52 -8.11 10.66 14.80
N SER A 53 -9.29 10.18 15.11
CA SER A 53 -9.61 9.51 16.36
C SER A 53 -10.05 8.04 16.14
N ILE A 54 -10.03 7.24 17.21
CA ILE A 54 -10.56 5.85 17.18
C ILE A 54 -12.04 5.86 16.79
N LYS A 55 -12.80 6.88 17.23
CA LYS A 55 -14.20 7.01 16.87
C LYS A 55 -14.40 7.13 15.36
N ASP A 56 -13.59 7.96 14.69
CA ASP A 56 -13.70 8.15 13.23
C ASP A 56 -13.45 6.83 12.49
N ILE A 57 -12.50 6.01 12.95
CA ILE A 57 -12.23 4.71 12.34
C ILE A 57 -13.39 3.74 12.57
N LYS A 58 -14.01 3.73 13.77
CA LYS A 58 -15.22 2.95 14.05
C LYS A 58 -16.41 3.40 13.20
N ASP A 59 -16.53 4.70 12.94
CA ASP A 59 -17.59 5.22 12.06
C ASP A 59 -17.35 4.80 10.60
N LEU A 60 -16.09 4.64 10.15
CA LEU A 60 -15.77 4.07 8.83
C LEU A 60 -16.17 2.58 8.72
N GLU A 61 -16.12 1.80 9.81
CA GLU A 61 -16.57 0.40 9.82
C GLU A 61 -18.06 0.27 9.51
N LEU A 62 -18.86 1.34 9.72
CA LEU A 62 -20.29 1.34 9.32
C LEU A 62 -20.49 1.31 7.80
N LEU A 63 -19.45 1.55 7.02
CA LEU A 63 -19.50 1.43 5.55
C LEU A 63 -19.28 -0.02 5.07
N GLU A 64 -18.98 -0.95 5.96
CA GLU A 64 -18.83 -2.37 5.61
C GLU A 64 -20.13 -3.01 5.08
N PRO A 65 -20.07 -4.09 4.26
CA PRO A 65 -18.87 -4.81 3.87
C PRO A 65 -18.09 -4.12 2.73
N PHE A 66 -16.77 -4.06 2.88
CA PHE A 66 -15.90 -3.61 1.80
C PHE A 66 -15.68 -4.70 0.75
N GLY A 67 -15.52 -4.29 -0.52
CA GLY A 67 -15.33 -5.19 -1.64
C GLY A 67 -15.20 -4.44 -2.96
N GLU A 68 -15.44 -5.14 -4.07
CA GLU A 68 -15.47 -4.51 -5.39
C GLU A 68 -16.73 -3.62 -5.51
N GLY A 69 -16.54 -2.34 -5.82
CA GLY A 69 -17.62 -1.34 -5.85
C GLY A 69 -17.82 -0.58 -4.53
N ASN A 70 -17.29 -1.10 -3.41
CA ASN A 70 -17.24 -0.40 -2.11
C ASN A 70 -15.87 -0.64 -1.48
N LYS A 71 -14.83 -0.01 -2.01
CA LYS A 71 -13.46 -0.20 -1.53
C LYS A 71 -13.26 0.49 -0.20
N MET A 72 -12.43 -0.13 0.66
CA MET A 72 -12.00 0.51 1.90
C MET A 72 -11.28 1.84 1.58
N PRO A 73 -11.66 2.96 2.21
CA PRO A 73 -11.09 4.27 1.89
C PRO A 73 -9.58 4.33 2.04
N LEU A 74 -8.92 5.01 1.10
CA LEU A 74 -7.50 5.28 1.10
C LEU A 74 -7.23 6.73 1.51
N PHE A 75 -6.48 6.88 2.57
CA PHE A 75 -6.10 8.17 3.12
C PHE A 75 -4.63 8.49 2.81
N GLN A 76 -4.37 9.77 2.55
CA GLN A 76 -3.01 10.31 2.52
C GLN A 76 -2.75 11.09 3.81
N ILE A 77 -1.62 10.80 4.46
CA ILE A 77 -1.10 11.61 5.57
C ILE A 77 0.29 12.08 5.17
N SER A 78 0.52 13.38 5.22
CA SER A 78 1.76 13.98 4.71
C SER A 78 2.66 14.46 5.84
N ASN A 79 3.97 14.60 5.52
CA ASN A 79 4.98 15.21 6.37
C ASN A 79 5.23 14.49 7.71
N LEU A 80 5.00 13.17 7.75
CA LEU A 80 5.27 12.36 8.93
C LEU A 80 6.76 12.05 9.06
N LYS A 81 7.31 12.14 10.27
CA LYS A 81 8.68 11.77 10.58
C LYS A 81 8.78 10.28 10.90
N ILE A 82 9.71 9.58 10.27
CA ILE A 82 10.02 8.18 10.63
C ILE A 82 10.80 8.16 11.94
N THR A 83 10.24 7.54 12.98
CA THR A 83 10.90 7.36 14.28
C THR A 83 11.47 5.95 14.43
N SER A 84 10.89 4.97 13.76
CA SER A 84 11.47 3.64 13.58
C SER A 84 11.02 3.04 12.28
N ILE A 85 11.87 2.20 11.68
CA ILE A 85 11.57 1.43 10.48
C ILE A 85 12.33 0.10 10.54
N ARG A 86 11.66 -0.99 10.22
CA ARG A 86 12.24 -2.35 10.17
C ARG A 86 11.43 -3.25 9.28
N THR A 87 12.00 -4.36 8.91
CA THR A 87 11.27 -5.41 8.20
C THR A 87 10.80 -6.52 9.16
N LEU A 88 9.75 -7.23 8.74
CA LEU A 88 9.21 -8.41 9.41
C LEU A 88 9.19 -9.59 8.42
N SER A 89 9.05 -10.81 8.96
CA SER A 89 8.90 -12.04 8.16
C SER A 89 9.99 -12.16 7.09
N GLU A 90 11.25 -12.20 7.54
CA GLU A 90 12.43 -12.36 6.67
C GLU A 90 12.55 -11.28 5.57
N GLY A 91 12.18 -10.05 5.89
CA GLY A 91 12.27 -8.92 4.96
C GLY A 91 11.03 -8.72 4.08
N LYS A 92 9.98 -9.52 4.25
CA LYS A 92 8.79 -9.46 3.38
C LYS A 92 7.90 -8.24 3.63
N HIS A 93 7.72 -7.87 4.89
CA HIS A 93 6.81 -6.79 5.28
C HIS A 93 7.58 -5.63 5.91
N LEU A 94 7.06 -4.43 5.78
CA LEU A 94 7.59 -3.23 6.43
C LEU A 94 6.79 -2.94 7.70
N LYS A 95 7.46 -2.61 8.79
CA LYS A 95 6.88 -2.06 10.00
C LYS A 95 7.57 -0.73 10.31
N ALA A 96 6.80 0.32 10.49
CA ALA A 96 7.32 1.63 10.87
C ALA A 96 6.50 2.26 11.98
N MET A 97 7.13 3.14 12.74
CA MET A 97 6.47 4.10 13.61
C MET A 97 6.67 5.48 13.01
N LEU A 98 5.59 6.15 12.74
CA LEU A 98 5.58 7.50 12.18
C LEU A 98 5.08 8.49 13.21
N GLN A 99 5.52 9.74 13.11
CA GLN A 99 5.22 10.80 14.07
C GLN A 99 4.85 12.08 13.35
N ASP A 100 3.76 12.71 13.81
CA ASP A 100 3.40 14.09 13.51
C ASP A 100 3.36 14.86 14.82
N GLU A 101 4.23 15.88 14.97
CA GLU A 101 4.40 16.63 16.23
C GLU A 101 4.51 15.69 17.45
N ASN A 102 3.43 15.56 18.23
CA ASN A 102 3.37 14.75 19.46
C ASN A 102 2.59 13.43 19.30
N LYS A 103 2.01 13.16 18.13
CA LYS A 103 1.21 11.97 17.87
C LYS A 103 1.99 10.94 17.08
N TYR A 104 1.94 9.69 17.54
CA TYR A 104 2.59 8.55 16.90
C TYR A 104 1.54 7.66 16.25
N ILE A 105 1.90 7.02 15.14
CA ILE A 105 1.06 6.04 14.49
C ILE A 105 1.87 4.84 14.01
N ASP A 106 1.39 3.67 14.38
CA ASP A 106 1.89 2.41 13.87
C ASP A 106 1.57 2.25 12.38
N THR A 107 2.51 1.71 11.63
CA THR A 107 2.37 1.52 10.19
C THR A 107 2.87 0.14 9.81
N ILE A 108 2.05 -0.62 9.09
CA ILE A 108 2.39 -1.93 8.53
C ILE A 108 2.22 -1.92 7.02
N GLY A 109 3.24 -2.31 6.28
CA GLY A 109 3.23 -2.45 4.82
C GLY A 109 3.41 -3.92 4.43
N PHE A 110 2.32 -4.59 4.06
CA PHE A 110 2.40 -5.98 3.61
C PHE A 110 3.05 -6.06 2.23
N ASN A 111 4.07 -6.95 2.12
CA ASN A 111 4.91 -7.14 0.93
C ASN A 111 5.71 -5.88 0.50
N LEU A 112 5.87 -4.91 1.40
CA LEU A 112 6.63 -3.67 1.17
C LEU A 112 7.99 -3.66 1.90
N GLY A 113 8.49 -4.81 2.31
CA GLY A 113 9.78 -4.87 3.02
C GLY A 113 10.97 -4.38 2.18
N ASN A 114 10.89 -4.52 0.87
CA ASN A 114 11.93 -4.08 -0.07
C ASN A 114 12.18 -2.57 -0.05
N ILE A 115 11.15 -1.74 0.20
CA ILE A 115 11.32 -0.28 0.24
C ILE A 115 11.94 0.22 1.54
N SER A 116 12.08 -0.62 2.57
CA SER A 116 12.59 -0.19 3.88
C SER A 116 13.99 0.42 3.82
N SER A 117 14.83 0.00 2.87
CA SER A 117 16.19 0.52 2.66
C SER A 117 16.24 1.89 1.99
N GLU A 118 15.13 2.34 1.42
CA GLU A 118 15.02 3.65 0.75
C GLU A 118 14.81 4.79 1.75
N TYR A 119 14.45 4.46 2.99
CA TYR A 119 14.07 5.43 4.01
C TYR A 119 14.92 5.31 5.27
N ALA A 120 15.37 6.44 5.79
CA ALA A 120 16.13 6.53 7.03
C ALA A 120 15.26 7.04 8.19
N ILE A 121 15.61 6.65 9.43
CA ILE A 121 15.03 7.26 10.64
C ILE A 121 15.30 8.76 10.61
N GLY A 122 14.30 9.56 10.89
CA GLY A 122 14.33 11.01 10.82
C GLY A 122 13.85 11.60 9.50
N SER A 123 13.75 10.80 8.43
CA SER A 123 13.18 11.26 7.15
C SER A 123 11.71 11.65 7.30
N LYS A 124 11.29 12.64 6.52
CA LYS A 124 9.89 13.03 6.38
C LYS A 124 9.28 12.34 5.17
N VAL A 125 8.11 11.76 5.37
CA VAL A 125 7.40 10.97 4.36
C VAL A 125 5.93 11.34 4.26
N ASP A 126 5.40 11.19 3.05
CA ASP A 126 3.97 11.12 2.79
C ASP A 126 3.59 9.65 2.64
N VAL A 127 2.52 9.24 3.29
CA VAL A 127 2.05 7.85 3.27
C VAL A 127 0.62 7.78 2.74
N VAL A 128 0.32 6.70 2.04
CA VAL A 128 -1.04 6.35 1.60
C VAL A 128 -1.38 4.98 2.14
N GLY A 129 -2.53 4.86 2.78
CA GLY A 129 -2.99 3.59 3.34
C GLY A 129 -4.43 3.63 3.84
N ASN A 130 -4.89 2.46 4.26
CA ASN A 130 -6.13 2.35 5.00
C ASN A 130 -5.85 2.59 6.49
N LEU A 131 -6.81 3.17 7.18
CA LEU A 131 -6.76 3.34 8.64
C LEU A 131 -7.54 2.21 9.31
N GLU A 132 -6.93 1.54 10.26
CA GLU A 132 -7.48 0.36 10.94
C GLU A 132 -7.31 0.49 12.45
N ILE A 133 -8.17 -0.19 13.21
CA ILE A 133 -7.98 -0.37 14.64
C ILE A 133 -7.19 -1.66 14.87
N ASN A 134 -6.02 -1.52 15.48
CA ASN A 134 -5.25 -2.65 15.97
C ASN A 134 -5.51 -2.86 17.47
N SER A 135 -6.11 -3.99 17.82
CA SER A 135 -6.40 -4.36 19.20
C SER A 135 -5.33 -5.34 19.70
N TYR A 136 -4.55 -4.94 20.67
CA TYR A 136 -3.54 -5.79 21.30
C TYR A 136 -3.61 -5.68 22.83
N LYS A 137 -3.78 -6.82 23.50
CA LYS A 137 -3.91 -6.91 24.98
C LYS A 137 -4.98 -5.97 25.57
N GLY A 138 -6.11 -5.80 24.87
CA GLY A 138 -7.22 -4.96 25.31
C GLY A 138 -7.02 -3.45 25.06
N MET A 139 -5.91 -3.05 24.46
CA MET A 139 -5.68 -1.67 24.03
C MET A 139 -5.94 -1.53 22.53
N GLU A 140 -6.74 -0.54 22.17
CA GLU A 140 -7.02 -0.17 20.79
C GLU A 140 -6.12 0.99 20.36
N ASN A 141 -5.43 0.82 19.24
CA ASN A 141 -4.61 1.86 18.62
C ASN A 141 -4.92 1.96 17.13
N ILE A 142 -4.82 3.16 16.58
CA ILE A 142 -4.93 3.36 15.15
C ILE A 142 -3.63 2.91 14.49
N GLN A 143 -3.75 2.16 13.39
CA GLN A 143 -2.65 1.69 12.57
C GLN A 143 -2.91 2.05 11.10
N ILE A 144 -1.84 2.38 10.37
CA ILE A 144 -1.90 2.50 8.91
C ILE A 144 -1.55 1.15 8.29
N ASN A 145 -2.47 0.62 7.47
CA ASN A 145 -2.17 -0.44 6.53
C ASN A 145 -1.64 0.21 5.24
N LEU A 146 -0.32 0.34 5.16
CA LEU A 146 0.39 1.09 4.14
C LEU A 146 0.22 0.47 2.76
N LYS A 147 -0.09 1.29 1.77
CA LYS A 147 -0.14 0.93 0.35
C LYS A 147 1.04 1.52 -0.42
N ASP A 148 1.45 2.74 -0.05
CA ASP A 148 2.61 3.40 -0.66
C ASP A 148 3.18 4.46 0.28
N MET A 149 4.47 4.78 0.08
CA MET A 149 5.19 5.80 0.84
C MET A 149 6.20 6.49 -0.07
N ARG A 150 6.35 7.80 0.09
CA ARG A 150 7.36 8.59 -0.60
C ARG A 150 7.99 9.62 0.33
N HIS A 151 9.16 10.13 -0.04
CA HIS A 151 9.71 11.31 0.65
C HIS A 151 8.76 12.50 0.48
N SER A 152 8.52 13.24 1.59
CA SER A 152 7.74 14.47 1.51
C SER A 152 8.44 15.50 0.63
N ILE A 153 7.66 16.15 -0.22
CA ILE A 153 8.13 17.28 -1.03
C ILE A 153 7.98 18.53 -0.15
N SER A 154 9.11 19.16 0.14
CA SER A 154 9.19 20.44 0.89
C SER A 154 8.59 21.58 0.09
#